data_d47f9330602f3356140b1b76f2d5ffb8
#
_entry.id   d47f9330602f3356140b1b76f2d5ffb8
#
_cell.length_a   1.000
_cell.length_b   1.000
_cell.length_c   1.000
_cell.angle_alpha   90.00
_cell.angle_beta   90.00
_cell.angle_gamma   90.00
#
_symmetry.space_group_name_H-M   'P 1'
#
loop_
_entity.id
_entity.type
_entity.pdbx_description
1 polymer ?
#
loop_
_entity_poly.entity_id
_entity_poly.type
_entity_poly.pdbx_seq_one_letter_code
_entity_poly.pdbx_strand_id
1 'polypeptide(L)'
;AIGKRLIDARIDALFATLGMAPLADRRTAGFSQGERMKVAIARALVHDPDTILLDEPTNGLDIMSVRTLRDELRALRTQGKCLLFSSHVMQEVAALCDRIVVLSRGRVVAAGTAAELVERAGTDGLEDAFVKLIGSDEGLAA
;
A
#
# COMPACT_ATOMS: atom_id res chain seq x y z
N ALA A 1 19.43 12.16 17.47
CA ALA A 1 18.54 13.10 16.76
C ALA A 1 19.07 13.34 15.36
N ILE A 2 18.22 13.23 14.35
CA ILE A 2 18.59 13.51 12.95
C ILE A 2 18.82 15.02 12.81
N GLY A 3 19.99 15.42 12.25
CA GLY A 3 20.32 16.83 12.08
C GLY A 3 19.39 17.54 11.07
N LYS A 4 19.08 18.82 11.30
CA LYS A 4 18.17 19.62 10.47
C LYS A 4 18.51 19.55 8.97
N ARG A 5 19.80 19.69 8.61
CA ARG A 5 20.26 19.63 7.21
C ARG A 5 19.94 18.31 6.51
N LEU A 6 19.99 17.19 7.25
CA LEU A 6 19.65 15.88 6.70
C LEU A 6 18.14 15.74 6.49
N ILE A 7 17.34 16.31 7.39
CA ILE A 7 15.88 16.34 7.24
C ILE A 7 15.50 17.18 6.03
N ASP A 8 16.07 18.38 5.88
CA ASP A 8 15.79 19.27 4.75
C ASP A 8 16.11 18.57 3.41
N ALA A 9 17.30 17.94 3.30
CA ALA A 9 17.70 17.20 2.10
C ALA A 9 16.76 16.02 1.79
N ARG A 10 16.25 15.31 2.82
CA ARG A 10 15.28 14.24 2.65
C ARG A 10 13.91 14.75 2.20
N ILE A 11 13.47 15.88 2.74
CA ILE A 11 12.24 16.54 2.31
C ILE A 11 12.33 16.90 0.82
N ASP A 12 13.41 17.51 0.39
CA ASP A 12 13.62 17.88 -1.02
C ASP A 12 13.60 16.65 -1.94
N ALA A 13 14.27 15.57 -1.54
CA ALA A 13 14.27 14.30 -2.27
C ALA A 13 12.86 13.69 -2.36
N LEU A 14 12.09 13.68 -1.25
CA LEU A 14 10.73 13.17 -1.22
C LEU A 14 9.78 14.02 -2.07
N PHE A 15 9.93 15.35 -2.04
CA PHE A 15 9.16 16.25 -2.90
C PHE A 15 9.40 15.96 -4.38
N ALA A 16 10.63 15.68 -4.77
CA ALA A 16 10.97 15.29 -6.14
C ALA A 16 10.37 13.92 -6.49
N THR A 17 10.58 12.90 -5.64
CA THR A 17 10.14 11.52 -5.88
C THR A 17 8.63 11.40 -5.96
N LEU A 18 7.89 12.06 -5.05
CA LEU A 18 6.44 12.00 -4.97
C LEU A 18 5.74 13.04 -5.85
N GLY A 19 6.49 13.81 -6.66
CA GLY A 19 5.93 14.85 -7.52
C GLY A 19 5.19 15.93 -6.75
N MET A 20 5.70 16.33 -5.56
CA MET A 20 5.04 17.24 -4.62
C MET A 20 5.50 18.70 -4.77
N ALA A 21 6.41 19.01 -5.69
CA ALA A 21 6.90 20.37 -5.88
C ALA A 21 5.78 21.43 -5.99
N PRO A 22 4.66 21.19 -6.71
CA PRO A 22 3.55 22.16 -6.76
C PRO A 22 2.81 22.36 -5.44
N LEU A 23 3.08 21.54 -4.44
CA LEU A 23 2.40 21.57 -3.13
C LEU A 23 3.18 22.32 -2.06
N ALA A 24 4.48 22.61 -2.30
CA ALA A 24 5.40 23.11 -1.30
C ALA A 24 4.88 24.34 -0.53
N ASP A 25 4.30 25.30 -1.26
CA ASP A 25 3.84 26.58 -0.69
C ASP A 25 2.32 26.62 -0.49
N ARG A 26 1.61 25.50 -0.74
CA ARG A 26 0.15 25.45 -0.61
C ARG A 26 -0.27 25.05 0.80
N ARG A 27 -1.38 25.63 1.27
CA ARG A 27 -2.02 25.22 2.54
C ARG A 27 -2.69 23.86 2.37
N THR A 28 -2.46 22.94 3.30
CA THR A 28 -2.98 21.57 3.29
C THR A 28 -4.51 21.50 3.35
N ALA A 29 -5.19 22.55 3.84
CA ALA A 29 -6.65 22.62 3.89
C ALA A 29 -7.31 22.49 2.50
N GLY A 30 -6.61 22.89 1.43
CA GLY A 30 -7.10 22.81 0.04
C GLY A 30 -6.60 21.58 -0.72
N PHE A 31 -5.98 20.61 -0.07
CA PHE A 31 -5.44 19.44 -0.75
C PHE A 31 -6.54 18.43 -1.13
N SER A 32 -6.42 17.89 -2.34
CA SER A 32 -7.17 16.71 -2.75
C SER A 32 -6.80 15.49 -1.89
N GLN A 33 -7.57 14.42 -1.98
CA GLN A 33 -7.28 13.20 -1.25
C GLN A 33 -5.95 12.58 -1.68
N GLY A 34 -5.63 12.58 -2.97
CA GLY A 34 -4.34 12.11 -3.50
C GLY A 34 -3.16 12.97 -2.99
N GLU A 35 -3.30 14.30 -2.96
CA GLU A 35 -2.29 15.19 -2.39
C GLU A 35 -2.08 14.94 -0.89
N ARG A 36 -3.15 14.70 -0.14
CA ARG A 36 -3.06 14.33 1.29
C ARG A 36 -2.35 12.99 1.49
N MET A 37 -2.64 11.99 0.63
CA MET A 37 -1.99 10.69 0.67
C MET A 37 -0.48 10.83 0.40
N LYS A 38 -0.07 11.61 -0.59
CA LYS A 38 1.35 11.91 -0.85
C LYS A 38 2.04 12.51 0.37
N VAL A 39 1.40 13.46 1.04
CA VAL A 39 1.93 14.04 2.29
C VAL A 39 2.05 13.00 3.39
N ALA A 40 1.06 12.11 3.54
CA ALA A 40 1.11 11.04 4.53
C ALA A 40 2.28 10.08 4.28
N ILE A 41 2.50 9.68 3.01
CA ILE A 41 3.64 8.85 2.61
C ILE A 41 4.96 9.58 2.85
N ALA A 42 5.09 10.85 2.45
CA ALA A 42 6.28 11.64 2.68
C ALA A 42 6.63 11.74 4.18
N ARG A 43 5.61 11.94 5.04
CA ARG A 43 5.79 11.94 6.50
C ARG A 43 6.26 10.59 7.04
N ALA A 44 5.76 9.48 6.49
CA ALA A 44 6.20 8.15 6.87
C ALA A 44 7.63 7.86 6.43
N LEU A 45 8.12 8.49 5.36
CA LEU A 45 9.42 8.26 4.75
C LEU A 45 10.53 9.21 5.22
N VAL A 46 10.19 10.36 5.81
CA VAL A 46 11.18 11.41 6.13
C VAL A 46 12.32 10.95 7.05
N HIS A 47 12.05 9.96 7.92
CA HIS A 47 13.06 9.37 8.81
C HIS A 47 13.74 8.12 8.22
N ASP A 48 13.42 7.78 6.94
CA ASP A 48 14.00 6.70 6.17
C ASP A 48 13.83 5.31 6.81
N PRO A 49 12.60 4.89 7.11
CA PRO A 49 12.34 3.59 7.72
C PRO A 49 12.62 2.46 6.73
N ASP A 50 13.01 1.29 7.25
CA ASP A 50 13.12 0.07 6.44
C ASP A 50 11.76 -0.56 6.15
N THR A 51 10.78 -0.33 7.05
CA THR A 51 9.42 -0.88 6.93
C THR A 51 8.38 0.24 6.98
N ILE A 52 7.43 0.18 6.06
CA ILE A 52 6.34 1.16 5.91
C ILE A 52 5.01 0.43 6.01
N LEU A 53 4.12 0.92 6.86
CA LEU A 53 2.77 0.41 7.03
C LEU A 53 1.77 1.40 6.43
N LEU A 54 0.90 0.91 5.54
CA LEU A 54 -0.13 1.71 4.87
C LEU A 54 -1.49 1.04 5.03
N ASP A 55 -2.45 1.78 5.54
CA ASP A 55 -3.81 1.31 5.69
C ASP A 55 -4.68 1.87 4.57
N GLU A 56 -5.21 0.97 3.71
CA GLU A 56 -6.05 1.28 2.55
C GLU A 56 -5.54 2.48 1.72
N PRO A 57 -4.27 2.48 1.25
CA PRO A 57 -3.63 3.69 0.70
C PRO A 57 -4.25 4.20 -0.60
N THR A 58 -5.04 3.38 -1.28
CA THR A 58 -5.72 3.73 -2.53
C THR A 58 -7.17 4.17 -2.33
N ASN A 59 -7.70 4.02 -1.11
CA ASN A 59 -9.10 4.29 -0.85
C ASN A 59 -9.48 5.76 -1.14
N GLY A 60 -10.51 5.94 -1.97
CA GLY A 60 -11.03 7.24 -2.36
C GLY A 60 -10.12 8.06 -3.28
N LEU A 61 -9.08 7.44 -3.86
CA LEU A 61 -8.27 8.05 -4.89
C LEU A 61 -8.92 7.88 -6.27
N ASP A 62 -8.73 8.86 -7.15
CA ASP A 62 -9.03 8.72 -8.57
C ASP A 62 -8.03 7.76 -9.26
N ILE A 63 -8.40 7.28 -10.46
CA ILE A 63 -7.62 6.29 -11.21
C ILE A 63 -6.16 6.73 -11.44
N MET A 64 -5.94 8.02 -11.74
CA MET A 64 -4.59 8.54 -12.01
C MET A 64 -3.76 8.61 -10.74
N SER A 65 -4.36 9.01 -9.64
CA SER A 65 -3.72 9.02 -8.31
C SER A 65 -3.36 7.61 -7.84
N VAL A 66 -4.24 6.62 -8.04
CA VAL A 66 -3.95 5.20 -7.76
C VAL A 66 -2.76 4.72 -8.58
N ARG A 67 -2.72 5.04 -9.88
CA ARG A 67 -1.61 4.65 -10.77
C ARG A 67 -0.29 5.24 -10.31
N THR A 68 -0.28 6.54 -10.00
CA THR A 68 0.92 7.21 -9.47
C THR A 68 1.39 6.57 -8.17
N LEU A 69 0.47 6.33 -7.23
CA LEU A 69 0.80 5.68 -5.96
C LEU A 69 1.41 4.28 -6.16
N ARG A 70 0.86 3.47 -7.07
CA ARG A 70 1.43 2.15 -7.40
C ARG A 70 2.88 2.24 -7.89
N ASP A 71 3.17 3.22 -8.74
CA ASP A 71 4.51 3.41 -9.27
C ASP A 71 5.48 3.85 -8.16
N GLU A 72 5.04 4.69 -7.23
CA GLU A 72 5.79 5.11 -6.06
C GLU A 72 6.08 3.93 -5.11
N LEU A 73 5.08 3.09 -4.81
CA LEU A 73 5.26 1.90 -3.98
C LEU A 73 6.25 0.91 -4.61
N ARG A 74 6.17 0.71 -5.93
CA ARG A 74 7.15 -0.11 -6.67
C ARG A 74 8.57 0.46 -6.57
N ALA A 75 8.72 1.77 -6.69
CA ALA A 75 10.01 2.44 -6.56
C ALA A 75 10.61 2.26 -5.16
N LEU A 76 9.81 2.39 -4.11
CA LEU A 76 10.23 2.13 -2.72
C LEU A 76 10.67 0.68 -2.52
N ARG A 77 9.91 -0.28 -3.06
CA ARG A 77 10.29 -1.70 -3.05
C ARG A 77 11.63 -1.94 -3.75
N THR A 78 11.85 -1.33 -4.92
CA THR A 78 13.12 -1.43 -5.66
C THR A 78 14.30 -0.88 -4.85
N GLN A 79 14.06 0.10 -3.97
CA GLN A 79 15.03 0.64 -3.02
C GLN A 79 15.27 -0.27 -1.80
N GLY A 80 14.62 -1.45 -1.74
CA GLY A 80 14.77 -2.41 -0.65
C GLY A 80 13.87 -2.16 0.56
N LYS A 81 12.90 -1.24 0.47
CA LYS A 81 11.94 -1.02 1.56
C LYS A 81 10.95 -2.17 1.67
N CYS A 82 10.62 -2.56 2.89
CA CYS A 82 9.54 -3.48 3.18
C CYS A 82 8.22 -2.70 3.27
N LEU A 83 7.23 -3.09 2.46
CA LEU A 83 5.92 -2.46 2.42
C LEU A 83 4.87 -3.45 2.92
N LEU A 84 4.13 -3.08 3.95
CA LEU A 84 2.93 -3.79 4.39
C LEU A 84 1.74 -2.86 4.22
N PHE A 85 0.76 -3.24 3.40
CA PHE A 85 -0.44 -2.46 3.24
C PHE A 85 -1.70 -3.32 3.29
N SER A 86 -2.79 -2.75 3.80
CA SER A 86 -4.12 -3.32 3.69
C SER A 86 -4.77 -2.88 2.38
N SER A 87 -5.54 -3.75 1.76
CA SER A 87 -6.43 -3.41 0.66
C SER A 87 -7.53 -4.44 0.51
N HIS A 88 -8.71 -4.01 0.07
CA HIS A 88 -9.81 -4.87 -0.36
C HIS A 88 -9.92 -4.94 -1.89
N VAL A 89 -9.03 -4.28 -2.62
CA VAL A 89 -8.99 -4.25 -4.09
C VAL A 89 -8.03 -5.33 -4.60
N MET A 90 -8.57 -6.48 -4.95
CA MET A 90 -7.77 -7.67 -5.33
C MET A 90 -6.84 -7.43 -6.52
N GLN A 91 -7.22 -6.57 -7.45
CA GLN A 91 -6.37 -6.19 -8.60
C GLN A 91 -5.09 -5.46 -8.14
N GLU A 92 -5.17 -4.66 -7.09
CA GLU A 92 -4.00 -3.96 -6.52
C GLU A 92 -3.11 -4.91 -5.76
N VAL A 93 -3.74 -5.78 -4.97
CA VAL A 93 -3.04 -6.82 -4.22
C VAL A 93 -2.25 -7.72 -5.17
N ALA A 94 -2.89 -8.21 -6.26
CA ALA A 94 -2.22 -9.03 -7.27
C ALA A 94 -1.07 -8.32 -7.99
N ALA A 95 -1.19 -7.00 -8.21
CA ALA A 95 -0.20 -6.22 -8.96
C ALA A 95 1.01 -5.75 -8.13
N LEU A 96 0.88 -5.67 -6.80
CA LEU A 96 1.87 -5.05 -5.93
C LEU A 96 2.48 -6.00 -4.91
N CYS A 97 1.74 -7.03 -4.46
CA CYS A 97 2.18 -7.87 -3.36
C CYS A 97 3.02 -9.06 -3.82
N ASP A 98 4.15 -9.29 -3.17
CA ASP A 98 4.91 -10.54 -3.28
C ASP A 98 4.27 -11.65 -2.43
N ARG A 99 3.71 -11.28 -1.28
CA ARG A 99 3.01 -12.16 -0.37
C ARG A 99 1.72 -11.49 0.13
N ILE A 100 0.71 -12.30 0.31
CA ILE A 100 -0.63 -11.89 0.73
C ILE A 100 -0.97 -12.65 2.01
N VAL A 101 -1.55 -11.95 2.97
CA VAL A 101 -2.14 -12.53 4.18
C VAL A 101 -3.63 -12.22 4.16
N VAL A 102 -4.44 -13.26 4.11
CA VAL A 102 -5.90 -13.14 4.14
C VAL A 102 -6.37 -13.19 5.59
N LEU A 103 -7.10 -12.16 5.99
CA LEU A 103 -7.67 -12.03 7.33
C LEU A 103 -9.19 -12.18 7.26
N SER A 104 -9.75 -13.00 8.15
CA SER A 104 -11.19 -13.10 8.38
C SER A 104 -11.46 -13.17 9.88
N ARG A 105 -12.42 -12.37 10.35
CA ARG A 105 -12.85 -12.35 11.77
C ARG A 105 -11.69 -12.26 12.78
N GLY A 106 -10.67 -11.47 12.46
CA GLY A 106 -9.49 -11.27 13.31
C GLY A 106 -8.48 -12.43 13.30
N ARG A 107 -8.61 -13.38 12.36
CA ARG A 107 -7.71 -14.52 12.20
C ARG A 107 -7.07 -14.55 10.83
N VAL A 108 -5.88 -15.12 10.74
CA VAL A 108 -5.23 -15.43 9.46
C VAL A 108 -5.83 -16.72 8.93
N VAL A 109 -6.53 -16.66 7.80
CA VAL A 109 -7.15 -17.84 7.17
C VAL A 109 -6.28 -18.42 6.05
N ALA A 110 -5.47 -17.59 5.41
CA ALA A 110 -4.51 -18.02 4.40
C ALA A 110 -3.34 -17.03 4.30
N ALA A 111 -2.18 -17.53 3.86
CA ALA A 111 -1.04 -16.69 3.51
C ALA A 111 -0.25 -17.35 2.37
N GLY A 112 0.26 -16.56 1.42
CA GLY A 112 1.03 -17.04 0.28
C GLY A 112 1.18 -15.98 -0.80
N THR A 113 1.73 -16.36 -1.95
CA THR A 113 1.68 -15.58 -3.19
C THR A 113 0.28 -15.63 -3.79
N ALA A 114 -0.03 -14.74 -4.73
CA ALA A 114 -1.31 -14.78 -5.43
C ALA A 114 -1.56 -16.15 -6.10
N ALA A 115 -0.54 -16.73 -6.73
CA ALA A 115 -0.62 -18.04 -7.38
C ALA A 115 -0.92 -19.17 -6.39
N GLU A 116 -0.22 -19.21 -5.25
CA GLU A 116 -0.44 -20.21 -4.20
C GLU A 116 -1.86 -20.14 -3.60
N LEU A 117 -2.40 -18.92 -3.45
CA LEU A 117 -3.76 -18.74 -2.94
C LEU A 117 -4.84 -19.18 -3.94
N VAL A 118 -4.65 -18.86 -5.23
CA VAL A 118 -5.52 -19.30 -6.33
C VAL A 118 -5.50 -20.81 -6.44
N GLU A 119 -4.34 -21.44 -6.45
CA GLU A 119 -4.18 -22.90 -6.49
C GLU A 119 -4.84 -23.57 -5.28
N ARG A 120 -4.58 -23.08 -4.07
CA ARG A 120 -5.15 -23.58 -2.82
C ARG A 120 -6.68 -23.50 -2.81
N ALA A 121 -7.24 -22.44 -3.36
CA ALA A 121 -8.68 -22.26 -3.47
C ALA A 121 -9.29 -23.07 -4.63
N GLY A 122 -8.49 -23.50 -5.61
CA GLY A 122 -8.99 -24.16 -6.83
C GLY A 122 -9.90 -23.25 -7.62
N THR A 123 -9.43 -22.03 -7.90
CA THR A 123 -10.14 -20.97 -8.66
C THR A 123 -9.27 -20.43 -9.76
N ASP A 124 -9.85 -19.63 -10.68
CA ASP A 124 -9.10 -19.05 -11.80
C ASP A 124 -8.53 -17.64 -11.49
N GLY A 125 -8.96 -17.04 -10.36
CA GLY A 125 -8.57 -15.68 -10.00
C GLY A 125 -8.48 -15.44 -8.50
N LEU A 126 -7.71 -14.39 -8.13
CA LEU A 126 -7.46 -14.05 -6.73
C LEU A 126 -8.72 -13.57 -6.00
N GLU A 127 -9.66 -12.92 -6.69
CA GLU A 127 -10.92 -12.44 -6.13
C GLU A 127 -11.80 -13.63 -5.70
N ASP A 128 -11.99 -14.63 -6.59
CA ASP A 128 -12.72 -15.85 -6.28
C ASP A 128 -12.01 -16.68 -5.21
N ALA A 129 -10.68 -16.72 -5.22
CA ALA A 129 -9.88 -17.37 -4.19
C ALA A 129 -10.13 -16.73 -2.82
N PHE A 130 -10.14 -15.40 -2.75
CA PHE A 130 -10.40 -14.66 -1.52
C PHE A 130 -11.78 -14.97 -0.96
N VAL A 131 -12.83 -14.90 -1.79
CA VAL A 131 -14.21 -15.22 -1.38
C VAL A 131 -14.32 -16.66 -0.86
N LYS A 132 -13.70 -17.62 -1.56
CA LYS A 132 -13.75 -19.03 -1.17
C LYS A 132 -12.98 -19.32 0.12
N LEU A 133 -11.81 -18.69 0.31
CA LEU A 133 -10.98 -18.83 1.52
C LEU A 133 -11.67 -18.26 2.76
N ILE A 134 -12.37 -17.13 2.64
CA ILE A 134 -13.17 -16.56 3.73
C ILE A 134 -14.43 -17.40 3.97
N GLY A 135 -15.14 -17.81 2.92
CA GLY A 135 -16.35 -18.63 3.03
C GLY A 135 -16.11 -20.02 3.62
N SER A 136 -14.93 -20.62 3.39
CA SER A 136 -14.55 -21.88 4.03
C SER A 136 -14.33 -21.74 5.55
N ASP A 137 -13.91 -20.56 6.02
CA ASP A 137 -13.82 -20.25 7.46
C ASP A 137 -15.21 -20.09 8.09
N GLU A 138 -16.21 -19.63 7.32
CA GLU A 138 -17.61 -19.56 7.76
C GLU A 138 -18.27 -20.93 7.89
N GLY A 139 -17.88 -21.89 7.05
CA GLY A 139 -18.36 -23.27 7.09
C GLY A 139 -17.78 -24.13 8.22
N LEU A 140 -16.64 -23.74 8.79
CA LEU A 140 -16.00 -24.42 9.92
C LEU A 140 -16.48 -23.91 11.29
N ALA A 141 -17.34 -22.90 11.33
CA ALA A 141 -17.89 -22.29 12.54
C ALA A 141 -19.37 -22.65 12.80
N ALA A 142 -19.92 -23.65 12.04
CA ALA A 142 -21.26 -24.18 12.20
C ALA A 142 -21.15 -25.63 12.83
#